data_21e69974c4a4c2d08d315f1d1678c329
#
_entry.id   21e69974c4a4c2d08d315f1d1678c329
#
_cell.length_a   1.000
_cell.length_b   1.000
_cell.length_c   1.000
_cell.angle_alpha   90.00
_cell.angle_beta   90.00
_cell.angle_gamma   90.00
#
_symmetry.space_group_name_H-M   'P 1'
#
loop_
_entity.id
_entity.type
_entity.pdbx_description
1 polymer ?
#
loop_
_entity_poly.entity_id
_entity_poly.type
_entity_poly.pdbx_seq_one_letter_code
_entity_poly.pdbx_strand_id
1 'polypeptide(L)'
;MPKTQSLARARKRRVVIIDDDPAFGELLTTLVGGLGHDAVVKEDSSASHTYEIRDSDIVFVDLMMPKVSGIQVLEQLARQNVKSAIVLVSSNDKYLLEAEQVVKKLDLDLLGVLHKPFQLPDVQSLLEAA
;
A
#
# COMPACT_ATOMS: atom_id res chain seq x y z
N MET A 1 -2.27 24.25 -16.99
CA MET A 1 -1.02 24.84 -16.55
C MET A 1 -0.15 23.92 -15.79
N PRO A 2 1.07 23.75 -16.20
CA PRO A 2 1.98 22.83 -15.52
C PRO A 2 2.14 23.11 -14.04
N LYS A 3 2.23 24.37 -13.65
CA LYS A 3 2.43 24.73 -12.24
C LYS A 3 1.27 24.28 -11.35
N THR A 4 0.05 24.48 -11.81
CA THR A 4 -1.12 24.06 -11.06
C THR A 4 -1.17 22.54 -10.91
N GLN A 5 -0.89 21.84 -11.99
CA GLN A 5 -0.84 20.38 -11.98
C GLN A 5 0.28 19.87 -11.09
N SER A 6 1.45 20.52 -11.14
CA SER A 6 2.59 20.15 -10.30
C SER A 6 2.27 20.30 -8.82
N LEU A 7 1.61 21.41 -8.46
CA LEU A 7 1.22 21.63 -7.08
C LEU A 7 0.19 20.61 -6.60
N ALA A 8 -0.77 20.25 -7.46
CA ALA A 8 -1.76 19.23 -7.12
C ALA A 8 -1.09 17.87 -6.92
N ARG A 9 -0.16 17.51 -7.82
CA ARG A 9 0.57 16.25 -7.70
C ARG A 9 1.59 16.25 -6.58
N ALA A 10 2.03 17.45 -6.18
CA ALA A 10 2.98 17.58 -5.07
C ALA A 10 2.29 17.52 -3.72
N ARG A 11 0.97 17.36 -3.69
CA ARG A 11 0.25 17.23 -2.43
C ARG A 11 0.83 16.07 -1.63
N LYS A 12 1.21 16.37 -0.39
CA LYS A 12 1.75 15.37 0.51
C LYS A 12 0.66 14.38 0.91
N ARG A 13 0.98 13.11 0.82
CA ARG A 13 0.11 12.01 1.24
C ARG A 13 0.80 11.21 2.33
N ARG A 14 0.03 10.54 3.14
CA ARG A 14 0.59 9.58 4.08
C ARG A 14 0.46 8.19 3.46
N VAL A 15 1.58 7.46 3.41
CA VAL A 15 1.63 6.10 2.89
C VAL A 15 1.79 5.16 4.09
N VAL A 16 0.84 4.26 4.25
CA VAL A 16 0.88 3.25 5.30
C VAL A 16 1.37 1.95 4.66
N ILE A 17 2.46 1.42 5.19
CA ILE A 17 3.10 0.22 4.65
C ILE A 17 2.88 -0.92 5.63
N ILE A 18 2.13 -1.93 5.22
CA ILE A 18 1.86 -3.10 6.04
C ILE A 18 2.73 -4.24 5.53
N ASP A 19 3.87 -4.43 6.20
CA ASP A 19 4.89 -5.38 5.80
C ASP A 19 5.72 -5.71 7.04
N ASP A 20 5.97 -7.00 7.28
CA ASP A 20 6.76 -7.43 8.42
C ASP A 20 8.25 -7.62 8.09
N ASP A 21 8.67 -7.30 6.87
CA ASP A 21 10.08 -7.31 6.48
C ASP A 21 10.67 -5.90 6.72
N PRO A 22 11.51 -5.74 7.75
CA PRO A 22 12.05 -4.41 8.08
C PRO A 22 12.86 -3.80 6.94
N ALA A 23 13.61 -4.62 6.20
CA ALA A 23 14.44 -4.11 5.10
C ALA A 23 13.58 -3.53 3.99
N PHE A 24 12.49 -4.21 3.63
CA PHE A 24 11.57 -3.73 2.61
C PHE A 24 10.84 -2.46 3.07
N GLY A 25 10.35 -2.47 4.32
CA GLY A 25 9.68 -1.31 4.88
C GLY A 25 10.57 -0.08 4.90
N GLU A 26 11.84 -0.25 5.27
CA GLU A 26 12.82 0.83 5.29
C GLU A 26 13.11 1.36 3.89
N LEU A 27 13.29 0.46 2.93
CA LEU A 27 13.52 0.85 1.55
C LEU A 27 12.34 1.66 0.99
N LEU A 28 11.13 1.16 1.17
CA LEU A 28 9.94 1.84 0.66
C LEU A 28 9.73 3.17 1.37
N THR A 29 10.00 3.26 2.67
CA THR A 29 9.94 4.51 3.42
C THR A 29 10.89 5.55 2.82
N THR A 30 12.11 5.13 2.49
CA THR A 30 13.10 6.02 1.90
C THR A 30 12.63 6.54 0.53
N LEU A 31 12.10 5.66 -0.31
CA LEU A 31 11.61 6.05 -1.63
C LEU A 31 10.42 6.99 -1.53
N VAL A 32 9.48 6.67 -0.67
CA VAL A 32 8.27 7.49 -0.45
C VAL A 32 8.66 8.88 0.06
N GLY A 33 9.59 8.92 1.01
CA GLY A 33 10.09 10.19 1.55
C GLY A 33 10.78 11.03 0.49
N GLY A 34 11.57 10.40 -0.37
CA GLY A 34 12.23 11.07 -1.47
C GLY A 34 11.27 11.65 -2.49
N LEU A 35 10.06 11.12 -2.57
CA LEU A 35 9.01 11.63 -3.44
C LEU A 35 8.14 12.69 -2.76
N GLY A 36 8.45 13.07 -1.54
CA GLY A 36 7.77 14.14 -0.83
C GLY A 36 6.57 13.71 0.00
N HIS A 37 6.46 12.43 0.31
CA HIS A 37 5.34 11.90 1.09
C HIS A 37 5.81 11.36 2.43
N ASP A 38 4.90 11.26 3.38
CA ASP A 38 5.19 10.63 4.67
C ASP A 38 4.93 9.13 4.58
N ALA A 39 5.70 8.36 5.33
CA ALA A 39 5.51 6.91 5.38
C ALA A 39 5.43 6.43 6.83
N VAL A 40 4.54 5.47 7.06
CA VAL A 40 4.38 4.81 8.35
C VAL A 40 4.40 3.31 8.09
N VAL A 41 5.29 2.59 8.76
CA VAL A 41 5.39 1.14 8.62
C VAL A 41 4.68 0.46 9.77
N LYS A 42 3.80 -0.49 9.45
CA LYS A 42 3.12 -1.32 10.43
C LYS A 42 3.67 -2.74 10.30
N GLU A 43 4.46 -3.14 11.25
CA GLU A 43 5.11 -4.46 11.25
C GLU A 43 4.28 -5.53 11.95
N ASP A 44 3.33 -5.12 12.77
CA ASP A 44 2.48 -6.06 13.49
C ASP A 44 1.48 -6.69 12.53
N SER A 45 1.69 -7.96 12.28
CA SER A 45 0.88 -8.75 11.36
C SER A 45 -0.11 -9.65 12.08
N SER A 46 -0.51 -9.29 13.30
CA SER A 46 -1.54 -10.04 14.01
C SER A 46 -2.88 -9.90 13.28
N ALA A 47 -3.57 -11.02 13.07
CA ALA A 47 -4.84 -11.02 12.36
C ALA A 47 -5.93 -10.22 13.10
N SER A 48 -5.77 -9.99 14.40
CA SER A 48 -6.70 -9.21 15.21
C SER A 48 -6.32 -7.74 15.31
N HIS A 49 -5.20 -7.35 14.69
CA HIS A 49 -4.70 -5.99 14.78
C HIS A 49 -5.61 -5.01 14.04
N THR A 50 -5.92 -3.91 14.67
CA THR A 50 -6.68 -2.83 14.03
C THR A 50 -5.69 -1.76 13.56
N TYR A 51 -5.77 -1.43 12.28
CA TYR A 51 -4.88 -0.45 11.68
C TYR A 51 -5.45 0.95 11.77
N GLU A 52 -4.61 1.92 12.12
CA GLU A 52 -5.01 3.33 12.09
C GLU A 52 -4.79 3.87 10.69
N ILE A 53 -5.87 3.95 9.92
CA ILE A 53 -5.83 4.37 8.52
C ILE A 53 -6.85 5.47 8.29
N ARG A 54 -6.42 6.52 7.61
CA ARG A 54 -7.27 7.64 7.22
C ARG A 54 -7.68 7.47 5.75
N ASP A 55 -8.85 7.99 5.40
CA ASP A 55 -9.36 7.85 4.03
C ASP A 55 -8.41 8.43 2.98
N SER A 56 -7.64 9.45 3.34
CA SER A 56 -6.68 10.08 2.42
C SER A 56 -5.35 9.33 2.31
N ASP A 57 -5.15 8.28 3.10
CA ASP A 57 -3.91 7.49 3.06
C ASP A 57 -3.85 6.61 1.81
N ILE A 58 -2.62 6.19 1.47
CA ILE A 58 -2.38 5.15 0.48
C ILE A 58 -1.81 3.98 1.26
N VAL A 59 -2.40 2.80 1.12
CA VAL A 59 -2.00 1.62 1.92
C VAL A 59 -1.33 0.59 1.02
N PHE A 60 -0.08 0.28 1.33
CA PHE A 60 0.66 -0.78 0.65
C PHE A 60 0.57 -2.04 1.52
N VAL A 61 0.08 -3.13 0.94
CA VAL A 61 -0.12 -4.39 1.65
C VAL A 61 0.74 -5.47 1.01
N ASP A 62 1.69 -6.02 1.77
CA ASP A 62 2.49 -7.15 1.34
C ASP A 62 1.65 -8.43 1.41
N LEU A 63 1.59 -9.16 0.30
CA LEU A 63 0.80 -10.38 0.21
C LEU A 63 1.48 -11.59 0.85
N MET A 64 2.79 -11.51 1.07
CA MET A 64 3.58 -12.64 1.59
C MET A 64 4.21 -12.30 2.93
N MET A 65 3.47 -12.54 4.00
CA MET A 65 3.98 -12.36 5.37
C MET A 65 3.91 -13.69 6.12
N PRO A 66 4.92 -14.01 6.96
CA PRO A 66 4.98 -15.32 7.62
C PRO A 66 3.83 -15.58 8.61
N LYS A 67 3.39 -14.55 9.33
CA LYS A 67 2.42 -14.75 10.43
C LYS A 67 0.98 -14.54 9.99
N VAL A 68 0.77 -13.67 9.02
CA VAL A 68 -0.58 -13.38 8.51
C VAL A 68 -0.46 -13.13 7.02
N SER A 69 -1.42 -13.61 6.24
CA SER A 69 -1.40 -13.37 4.81
C SER A 69 -1.92 -11.98 4.50
N GLY A 70 -1.50 -11.43 3.35
CA GLY A 70 -2.05 -10.17 2.87
C GLY A 70 -3.55 -10.22 2.69
N ILE A 71 -4.10 -11.39 2.37
CA ILE A 71 -5.55 -11.57 2.26
C ILE A 71 -6.24 -11.27 3.59
N GLN A 72 -5.68 -11.76 4.70
CA GLN A 72 -6.22 -11.49 6.03
C GLN A 72 -6.15 -10.00 6.38
N VAL A 73 -5.07 -9.33 5.95
CA VAL A 73 -4.95 -7.88 6.11
C VAL A 73 -6.04 -7.17 5.34
N LEU A 74 -6.28 -7.56 4.10
CA LEU A 74 -7.34 -6.95 3.28
C LEU A 74 -8.71 -7.14 3.92
N GLU A 75 -8.97 -8.31 4.47
CA GLU A 75 -10.22 -8.58 5.17
C GLU A 75 -10.38 -7.69 6.40
N GLN A 76 -9.29 -7.46 7.14
CA GLN A 76 -9.33 -6.56 8.29
C GLN A 76 -9.58 -5.11 7.87
N LEU A 77 -8.95 -4.66 6.79
CA LEU A 77 -9.19 -3.31 6.28
C LEU A 77 -10.65 -3.13 5.85
N ALA A 78 -11.23 -4.15 5.25
CA ALA A 78 -12.64 -4.12 4.85
C ALA A 78 -13.56 -4.04 6.09
N ARG A 79 -13.23 -4.79 7.14
CA ARG A 79 -14.00 -4.74 8.40
C ARG A 79 -13.94 -3.37 9.05
N GLN A 80 -12.85 -2.63 8.83
CA GLN A 80 -12.70 -1.27 9.36
C GLN A 80 -13.31 -0.21 8.45
N ASN A 81 -13.91 -0.61 7.33
CA ASN A 81 -14.50 0.30 6.35
C ASN A 81 -13.48 1.28 5.78
N VAL A 82 -12.27 0.81 5.52
CA VAL A 82 -11.20 1.62 4.96
C VAL A 82 -11.55 2.01 3.52
N LYS A 83 -11.47 3.30 3.22
CA LYS A 83 -11.76 3.86 1.88
C LYS A 83 -10.49 4.30 1.15
N SER A 84 -9.33 4.10 1.75
CA SER A 84 -8.04 4.49 1.19
C SER A 84 -7.71 3.68 -0.06
N ALA A 85 -6.90 4.27 -0.94
CA ALA A 85 -6.36 3.55 -2.09
C ALA A 85 -5.39 2.47 -1.58
N ILE A 86 -5.49 1.28 -2.16
CA ILE A 86 -4.69 0.13 -1.75
C ILE A 86 -3.76 -0.28 -2.88
N VAL A 87 -2.49 -0.51 -2.54
CA VAL A 87 -1.50 -1.09 -3.44
C VAL A 87 -1.13 -2.47 -2.90
N LEU A 88 -1.27 -3.48 -3.75
CA LEU A 88 -0.84 -4.83 -3.40
C LEU A 88 0.64 -4.97 -3.74
N VAL A 89 1.43 -5.51 -2.81
CA VAL A 89 2.85 -5.75 -3.02
C VAL A 89 3.06 -7.24 -3.16
N SER A 90 3.63 -7.67 -4.27
CA SER A 90 3.73 -9.08 -4.62
C SER A 90 5.12 -9.47 -5.11
N SER A 91 5.64 -10.59 -4.59
CA SER A 91 6.84 -11.24 -5.13
C SER A 91 6.48 -12.51 -5.90
N ASN A 92 5.19 -12.84 -5.99
CA ASN A 92 4.72 -14.08 -6.62
C ASN A 92 3.32 -13.87 -7.19
N ASP A 93 3.19 -14.05 -8.49
CA ASP A 93 1.92 -13.83 -9.20
C ASP A 93 0.81 -14.79 -8.77
N LYS A 94 1.16 -15.91 -8.18
CA LYS A 94 0.17 -16.89 -7.72
C LYS A 94 -0.81 -16.28 -6.71
N TYR A 95 -0.28 -15.50 -5.77
CA TYR A 95 -1.12 -14.89 -4.73
C TYR A 95 -1.77 -13.59 -5.21
N LEU A 96 -1.21 -12.98 -6.23
CA LEU A 96 -1.69 -11.71 -6.73
C LEU A 96 -3.11 -11.80 -7.29
N LEU A 97 -3.36 -12.81 -8.12
CA LEU A 97 -4.68 -12.98 -8.74
C LEU A 97 -5.75 -13.19 -7.67
N GLU A 98 -5.46 -14.02 -6.69
CA GLU A 98 -6.37 -14.25 -5.57
C GLU A 98 -6.65 -12.96 -4.80
N ALA A 99 -5.60 -12.19 -4.52
CA ALA A 99 -5.73 -10.93 -3.79
C ALA A 99 -6.56 -9.90 -4.57
N GLU A 100 -6.37 -9.82 -5.87
CA GLU A 100 -7.15 -8.92 -6.72
C GLU A 100 -8.64 -9.27 -6.68
N GLN A 101 -8.97 -10.56 -6.67
CA GLN A 101 -10.35 -11.01 -6.56
C GLN A 101 -10.94 -10.66 -5.19
N VAL A 102 -10.15 -10.80 -4.13
CA VAL A 102 -10.58 -10.45 -2.77
C VAL A 102 -10.84 -8.95 -2.66
N VAL A 103 -9.94 -8.13 -3.18
CA VAL A 103 -10.13 -6.67 -3.18
C VAL A 103 -11.46 -6.29 -3.84
N LYS A 104 -11.75 -6.90 -4.98
CA LYS A 104 -12.98 -6.65 -5.71
C LYS A 104 -14.20 -7.10 -4.92
N LYS A 105 -14.14 -8.31 -4.35
CA LYS A 105 -15.24 -8.87 -3.57
C LYS A 105 -15.54 -8.05 -2.32
N LEU A 106 -14.50 -7.52 -1.67
CA LEU A 106 -14.63 -6.72 -0.45
C LEU A 106 -14.90 -5.24 -0.74
N ASP A 107 -14.99 -4.87 -2.00
CA ASP A 107 -15.26 -3.49 -2.44
C ASP A 107 -14.21 -2.51 -1.91
N LEU A 108 -12.95 -2.92 -1.93
CA LEU A 108 -11.82 -2.06 -1.58
C LEU A 108 -11.34 -1.32 -2.84
N ASP A 109 -10.69 -0.17 -2.64
CA ASP A 109 -10.21 0.66 -3.74
C ASP A 109 -8.80 0.24 -4.14
N LEU A 110 -8.67 -0.54 -5.22
CA LEU A 110 -7.38 -1.01 -5.70
C LEU A 110 -6.74 0.05 -6.60
N LEU A 111 -5.65 0.65 -6.13
CA LEU A 111 -4.88 1.62 -6.92
C LEU A 111 -3.98 0.91 -7.93
N GLY A 112 -3.33 -0.16 -7.51
CA GLY A 112 -2.43 -0.90 -8.39
C GLY A 112 -1.63 -1.95 -7.66
N VAL A 113 -0.61 -2.47 -8.34
CA VAL A 113 0.24 -3.55 -7.86
C VAL A 113 1.70 -3.13 -7.96
N LEU A 114 2.47 -3.44 -6.92
CA LEU A 114 3.91 -3.23 -6.91
C LEU A 114 4.58 -4.61 -6.85
N HIS A 115 5.31 -4.97 -7.90
CA HIS A 115 6.02 -6.24 -7.96
C HIS A 115 7.41 -6.10 -7.34
N LYS A 116 7.83 -7.11 -6.57
CA LYS A 116 9.19 -7.19 -6.06
C LYS A 116 10.05 -8.01 -7.04
N PRO A 117 11.25 -7.59 -7.38
CA PRO A 117 11.88 -6.32 -7.04
C PRO A 117 11.29 -5.15 -7.82
N PHE A 118 11.34 -3.96 -7.26
CA PHE A 118 10.80 -2.78 -7.90
C PHE A 118 11.83 -1.66 -7.90
N GLN A 119 11.57 -0.61 -8.70
CA GLN A 119 12.41 0.57 -8.80
C GLN A 119 11.60 1.82 -8.48
N LEU A 120 12.31 2.93 -8.27
CA LEU A 120 11.67 4.19 -7.93
C LEU A 120 10.54 4.59 -8.89
N PRO A 121 10.69 4.48 -10.24
CA PRO A 121 9.59 4.83 -11.13
C PRO A 121 8.31 4.03 -10.90
N ASP A 122 8.43 2.79 -10.45
CA ASP A 122 7.24 1.96 -10.17
C ASP A 122 6.44 2.56 -9.01
N VAL A 123 7.13 2.96 -7.95
CA VAL A 123 6.49 3.59 -6.79
C VAL A 123 5.94 4.95 -7.16
N GLN A 124 6.73 5.73 -7.89
CA GLN A 124 6.34 7.07 -8.31
C GLN A 124 5.06 7.05 -9.13
N SER A 125 4.95 6.14 -10.09
CA SER A 125 3.76 6.03 -10.93
C SER A 125 2.51 5.73 -10.10
N LEU A 126 2.63 4.85 -9.12
CA LEU A 126 1.51 4.52 -8.25
C LEU A 126 1.07 5.72 -7.41
N LEU A 127 2.01 6.44 -6.83
CA LEU A 127 1.69 7.60 -5.99
C LEU A 127 1.10 8.75 -6.81
N GLU A 128 1.55 8.92 -8.04
CA GLU A 128 1.01 9.96 -8.94
C GLU A 128 -0.40 9.63 -9.40
N ALA A 129 -0.75 8.35 -9.48
CA ALA A 129 -2.09 7.92 -9.87
C ALA A 129 -3.12 8.03 -8.75
N ALA A 130 -2.67 8.21 -7.53
CA ALA A 130 -3.56 8.24 -6.37
C ALA A 130 -4.36 9.54 -6.27
#